data_7130cf1c5c1a499e11aa028da07cbd15
#
_entry.id   7130cf1c5c1a499e11aa028da07cbd15
#
_cell.length_a   1.000
_cell.length_b   1.000
_cell.length_c   1.000
_cell.angle_alpha   90.00
_cell.angle_beta   90.00
_cell.angle_gamma   90.00
#
_symmetry.space_group_name_H-M   'P 1'
#
loop_
_entity.id
_entity.type
_entity.pdbx_description
1 polymer ?
#
loop_
_entity_poly.entity_id
_entity_poly.type
_entity_poly.pdbx_seq_one_letter_code
_entity_poly.pdbx_strand_id
1 'polypeptide(L)'
;MKTFEELGVSEEIRRAISELGFEHPMPVQEEVIPYLLGNRNDVIALAQTGTGKTAAFGLPLLQRIDTSSKETQAIVLSPTRELCLQIADDLKEFSKYIPHLHIAAVYGGASIDTQIRQLRHGVQIIVATPGRLIDLMHRGKARLDKVRNVVLDEADEMLNMGFQESITEILTGVPEDRNTLLFSATMSHEVERVAKGYLHDYKEIVVGSRNEGAESVNHIYYMVNARDKYLALKRLVDFYPKIYAIVFCRTKVETQEIADKLIKDGYNAEALHGDLSQQQRDLTMQKFRSHLTQILVATDVAARGLDVNDLTHVINYGLPDDIENYTHRSGRTGRAGKKGTSISIIHSREKYKVRNIEREISKDFVDGTLPSPEEICKKQLFKTMDDILKTDVNEDQIAPYMKDINRQFEYIDKEVVIKKIVSATFGRFLDYYKNAQEIEKPSSRSTREDSRGARGEGRGSRSRGPRKAESGYKRLFINLGKADGFYPGEVMQFVNKNVHGKQAVGHIDLLAKQSYIEVPEQDAQKVMQSLDGATYKGRKVRCNDAEEGGHGRSSNGRSSGGNGRSAGGRGGYGSRGEGRQESRERKGRGRRQYDENPFGGQHKFKKDDWKELMKSSPAKLKGDEPDFSEEGWARRRPKK
;
A
#
# COMPACT_ATOMS: atom_id res chain seq x y z
N MET A 1 17.63 10.27 35.03
CA MET A 1 16.88 10.66 33.84
C MET A 1 16.74 12.17 33.88
N LYS A 2 17.03 12.84 32.78
CA LYS A 2 16.86 14.30 32.67
C LYS A 2 15.37 14.65 32.67
N THR A 3 15.04 15.86 33.05
CA THR A 3 13.68 16.40 32.95
C THR A 3 13.58 17.37 31.77
N PHE A 4 12.38 17.66 31.28
CA PHE A 4 12.18 18.64 30.20
C PHE A 4 12.63 20.06 30.62
N GLU A 5 12.63 20.36 31.92
CA GLU A 5 13.16 21.60 32.49
C GLU A 5 14.66 21.69 32.34
N GLU A 6 15.38 20.61 32.69
CA GLU A 6 16.84 20.52 32.51
C GLU A 6 17.26 20.59 31.03
N LEU A 7 16.37 20.22 30.11
CA LEU A 7 16.58 20.39 28.67
C LEU A 7 16.32 21.82 28.18
N GLY A 8 15.83 22.72 29.02
CA GLY A 8 15.56 24.13 28.68
C GLY A 8 14.20 24.39 28.04
N VAL A 9 13.23 23.47 28.19
CA VAL A 9 11.86 23.64 27.67
C VAL A 9 11.09 24.64 28.56
N SER A 10 10.40 25.62 27.95
CA SER A 10 9.65 26.66 28.66
C SER A 10 8.48 26.10 29.47
N GLU A 11 8.05 26.86 30.47
CA GLU A 11 6.98 26.45 31.42
C GLU A 11 5.65 26.18 30.70
N GLU A 12 5.28 27.04 29.74
CA GLU A 12 4.04 26.91 28.98
C GLU A 12 4.00 25.58 28.20
N ILE A 13 5.11 25.21 27.58
CA ILE A 13 5.24 23.96 26.83
C ILE A 13 5.29 22.77 27.79
N ARG A 14 6.06 22.86 28.89
CA ARG A 14 6.14 21.80 29.91
C ARG A 14 4.76 21.48 30.48
N ARG A 15 3.96 22.51 30.79
CA ARG A 15 2.59 22.34 31.26
C ARG A 15 1.74 21.60 30.24
N ALA A 16 1.82 21.95 28.95
CA ALA A 16 1.05 21.29 27.89
C ALA A 16 1.42 19.81 27.72
N ILE A 17 2.72 19.49 27.69
CA ILE A 17 3.18 18.10 27.51
C ILE A 17 2.94 17.23 28.74
N SER A 18 2.95 17.82 29.96
CA SER A 18 2.61 17.11 31.20
C SER A 18 1.16 16.65 31.20
N GLU A 19 0.22 17.47 30.70
CA GLU A 19 -1.19 17.08 30.53
C GLU A 19 -1.38 15.93 29.53
N LEU A 20 -0.44 15.77 28.58
CA LEU A 20 -0.42 14.67 27.62
C LEU A 20 0.28 13.42 28.18
N GLY A 21 0.76 13.45 29.43
CA GLY A 21 1.43 12.31 30.06
C GLY A 21 2.92 12.17 29.74
N PHE A 22 3.58 13.22 29.26
CA PHE A 22 5.03 13.22 29.06
C PHE A 22 5.72 13.48 30.42
N GLU A 23 6.19 12.41 31.05
CA GLU A 23 6.89 12.50 32.34
C GLU A 23 8.40 12.72 32.18
N HIS A 24 9.00 11.96 31.26
CA HIS A 24 10.44 11.98 31.00
C HIS A 24 10.73 12.09 29.51
N PRO A 25 11.80 12.81 29.12
CA PRO A 25 12.21 12.88 27.73
C PRO A 25 12.75 11.53 27.24
N MET A 26 12.46 11.23 25.99
CA MET A 26 13.02 10.07 25.29
C MET A 26 14.46 10.35 24.84
N PRO A 27 15.28 9.33 24.55
CA PRO A 27 16.69 9.53 24.19
C PRO A 27 16.93 10.53 23.06
N VAL A 28 16.10 10.52 22.01
CA VAL A 28 16.23 11.49 20.90
C VAL A 28 15.92 12.91 21.37
N GLN A 29 15.00 13.07 22.31
CA GLN A 29 14.64 14.36 22.87
C GLN A 29 15.75 14.91 23.78
N GLU A 30 16.38 14.03 24.58
CA GLU A 30 17.53 14.41 25.46
C GLU A 30 18.72 14.97 24.68
N GLU A 31 18.95 14.49 23.45
CA GLU A 31 20.06 14.92 22.60
C GLU A 31 19.69 16.11 21.71
N VAL A 32 18.49 16.11 21.11
CA VAL A 32 18.09 17.09 20.08
C VAL A 32 17.62 18.39 20.71
N ILE A 33 16.78 18.35 21.78
CA ILE A 33 16.16 19.55 22.36
C ILE A 33 17.21 20.56 22.84
N PRO A 34 18.17 20.20 23.71
CA PRO A 34 19.15 21.17 24.22
C PRO A 34 20.07 21.70 23.10
N TYR A 35 20.40 20.86 22.12
CA TYR A 35 21.19 21.30 20.97
C TYR A 35 20.46 22.36 20.15
N LEU A 36 19.18 22.14 19.84
CA LEU A 36 18.38 23.09 19.09
C LEU A 36 18.08 24.38 19.88
N LEU A 37 17.90 24.31 21.19
CA LEU A 37 17.68 25.50 22.01
C LEU A 37 18.97 26.33 22.20
N GLY A 38 20.12 25.68 22.25
CA GLY A 38 21.42 26.35 22.44
C GLY A 38 22.04 26.94 21.18
N ASN A 39 21.83 26.32 20.02
CA ASN A 39 22.49 26.65 18.76
C ASN A 39 21.52 26.86 17.62
N ARG A 40 21.95 27.61 16.61
CA ARG A 40 21.22 27.80 15.34
C ARG A 40 21.77 26.94 14.21
N ASN A 41 22.29 25.77 14.50
CA ASN A 41 22.91 24.89 13.52
C ASN A 41 21.93 23.87 13.01
N ASP A 42 22.20 23.33 11.84
CA ASP A 42 21.45 22.27 11.23
C ASP A 42 21.64 20.93 11.97
N VAL A 43 20.64 20.06 11.89
CA VAL A 43 20.66 18.75 12.55
C VAL A 43 20.23 17.67 11.59
N ILE A 44 20.94 16.55 11.63
CA ILE A 44 20.46 15.26 11.13
C ILE A 44 20.20 14.39 12.35
N ALA A 45 18.94 14.00 12.56
CA ALA A 45 18.54 13.11 13.63
C ALA A 45 18.09 11.76 13.05
N LEU A 46 18.91 10.72 13.29
CA LEU A 46 18.57 9.36 12.91
C LEU A 46 17.94 8.65 14.10
N ALA A 47 16.65 8.38 13.99
CA ALA A 47 15.87 7.71 15.03
C ALA A 47 14.68 6.98 14.42
N GLN A 48 14.34 5.83 14.98
CA GLN A 48 13.22 5.01 14.51
C GLN A 48 11.86 5.72 14.69
N THR A 49 10.83 5.22 14.01
CA THR A 49 9.46 5.70 14.21
C THR A 49 8.97 5.36 15.61
N GLY A 50 8.22 6.28 16.25
CA GLY A 50 7.71 6.09 17.62
C GLY A 50 8.71 6.37 18.74
N THR A 51 9.86 6.98 18.45
CA THR A 51 10.86 7.41 19.44
C THR A 51 10.65 8.84 19.94
N GLY A 52 9.55 9.51 19.58
CA GLY A 52 9.25 10.87 20.02
C GLY A 52 9.91 11.97 19.19
N LYS A 53 10.23 11.73 17.92
CA LYS A 53 10.83 12.73 17.00
C LYS A 53 10.03 14.01 16.90
N THR A 54 8.68 13.92 16.83
CA THR A 54 7.82 15.12 16.74
C THR A 54 8.03 16.08 17.89
N ALA A 55 8.13 15.59 19.12
CA ALA A 55 8.44 16.43 20.27
C ALA A 55 9.91 16.90 20.26
N ALA A 56 10.84 16.09 19.75
CA ALA A 56 12.26 16.46 19.70
C ALA A 56 12.51 17.72 18.84
N PHE A 57 11.83 17.87 17.70
CA PHE A 57 11.91 19.10 16.90
C PHE A 57 10.82 20.11 17.27
N GLY A 58 9.63 19.65 17.62
CA GLY A 58 8.47 20.51 17.85
C GLY A 58 8.61 21.42 19.04
N LEU A 59 9.08 20.90 20.19
CA LEU A 59 9.21 21.71 21.40
C LEU A 59 10.19 22.88 21.23
N PRO A 60 11.43 22.68 20.69
CA PRO A 60 12.34 23.79 20.40
C PRO A 60 11.82 24.72 19.32
N LEU A 61 11.13 24.17 18.29
CA LEU A 61 10.55 24.97 17.23
C LEU A 61 9.50 25.95 17.77
N LEU A 62 8.56 25.46 18.60
CA LEU A 62 7.52 26.26 19.22
C LEU A 62 8.10 27.39 20.08
N GLN A 63 9.15 27.10 20.85
CA GLN A 63 9.81 28.07 21.74
C GLN A 63 10.53 29.20 20.98
N ARG A 64 10.86 28.98 19.69
CA ARG A 64 11.55 29.97 18.84
C ARG A 64 10.63 30.86 18.03
N ILE A 65 9.32 30.59 18.01
CA ILE A 65 8.36 31.36 17.22
C ILE A 65 8.02 32.68 17.89
N ASP A 66 8.13 33.75 17.14
CA ASP A 66 7.62 35.06 17.53
C ASP A 66 6.11 35.13 17.22
N THR A 67 5.29 35.02 18.25
CA THR A 67 3.82 35.07 18.13
C THR A 67 3.25 36.46 17.84
N SER A 68 4.06 37.52 17.96
CA SER A 68 3.67 38.87 17.59
C SER A 68 3.61 39.09 16.09
N SER A 69 4.38 38.30 15.32
CA SER A 69 4.38 38.32 13.86
C SER A 69 3.33 37.36 13.28
N LYS A 70 2.64 37.78 12.22
CA LYS A 70 1.69 36.95 11.48
C LYS A 70 2.32 36.20 10.29
N GLU A 71 3.63 36.36 10.09
CA GLU A 71 4.35 35.76 8.97
C GLU A 71 4.74 34.32 9.29
N THR A 72 4.88 33.50 8.25
CA THR A 72 5.33 32.12 8.38
C THR A 72 6.83 32.10 8.72
N GLN A 73 7.17 31.51 9.86
CA GLN A 73 8.53 31.45 10.41
C GLN A 73 9.12 30.05 10.37
N ALA A 74 8.24 29.03 10.27
CA ALA A 74 8.67 27.66 10.19
C ALA A 74 7.81 26.84 9.21
N ILE A 75 8.47 25.89 8.56
CA ILE A 75 7.79 24.84 7.76
C ILE A 75 8.24 23.47 8.23
N VAL A 76 7.29 22.52 8.29
CA VAL A 76 7.54 21.11 8.53
C VAL A 76 7.04 20.35 7.32
N LEU A 77 7.93 19.65 6.62
CA LEU A 77 7.58 18.81 5.48
C LEU A 77 7.41 17.36 5.94
N SER A 78 6.38 16.70 5.46
CA SER A 78 6.09 15.30 5.74
C SER A 78 5.63 14.56 4.47
N PRO A 79 5.90 13.24 4.34
CA PRO A 79 5.60 12.48 3.11
C PRO A 79 4.11 12.31 2.85
N THR A 80 3.30 12.23 3.90
CA THR A 80 1.88 11.86 3.80
C THR A 80 0.98 12.90 4.46
N ARG A 81 -0.28 12.86 4.06
CA ARG A 81 -1.32 13.76 4.62
C ARG A 81 -1.63 13.43 6.06
N GLU A 82 -1.67 12.13 6.36
CA GLU A 82 -1.96 11.60 7.67
C GLU A 82 -0.90 12.08 8.67
N LEU A 83 0.38 11.96 8.32
CA LEU A 83 1.48 12.46 9.16
C LEU A 83 1.48 13.99 9.24
N CYS A 84 1.18 14.68 8.14
CA CYS A 84 1.04 16.14 8.13
C CYS A 84 -0.03 16.62 9.14
N LEU A 85 -1.19 15.97 9.17
CA LEU A 85 -2.25 16.28 10.12
C LEU A 85 -1.84 15.96 11.55
N GLN A 86 -1.24 14.79 11.77
CA GLN A 86 -0.76 14.36 13.07
C GLN A 86 0.25 15.36 13.66
N ILE A 87 1.30 15.70 12.89
CA ILE A 87 2.30 16.67 13.33
C ILE A 87 1.64 18.03 13.65
N ALA A 88 0.70 18.48 12.80
CA ALA A 88 0.01 19.75 13.06
C ALA A 88 -0.84 19.71 14.32
N ASP A 89 -1.47 18.59 14.63
CA ASP A 89 -2.29 18.42 15.84
C ASP A 89 -1.39 18.26 17.06
N ASP A 90 -0.31 17.47 17.00
CA ASP A 90 0.70 17.36 18.07
C ASP A 90 1.27 18.75 18.42
N LEU A 91 1.67 19.54 17.43
CA LEU A 91 2.20 20.89 17.66
C LEU A 91 1.17 21.83 18.28
N LYS A 92 -0.12 21.73 17.93
CA LYS A 92 -1.20 22.49 18.57
C LYS A 92 -1.37 22.11 20.04
N GLU A 93 -1.36 20.80 20.34
CA GLU A 93 -1.44 20.30 21.69
C GLU A 93 -0.23 20.77 22.53
N PHE A 94 0.99 20.66 22.01
CA PHE A 94 2.21 21.15 22.68
C PHE A 94 2.20 22.65 22.91
N SER A 95 1.53 23.42 22.04
CA SER A 95 1.43 24.88 22.12
C SER A 95 0.17 25.42 22.81
N LYS A 96 -0.59 24.57 23.48
CA LYS A 96 -1.88 24.89 24.12
C LYS A 96 -1.86 26.15 24.96
N TYR A 97 -0.75 26.45 25.62
CA TYR A 97 -0.58 27.60 26.49
C TYR A 97 0.22 28.75 25.86
N ILE A 98 0.59 28.65 24.59
CA ILE A 98 1.26 29.73 23.84
C ILE A 98 0.18 30.57 23.14
N PRO A 99 -0.04 31.84 23.55
CA PRO A 99 -1.10 32.65 22.96
C PRO A 99 -0.74 33.08 21.53
N HIS A 100 -1.77 33.28 20.69
CA HIS A 100 -1.68 33.83 19.33
C HIS A 100 -0.84 33.01 18.34
N LEU A 101 -0.48 31.79 18.64
CA LEU A 101 0.19 30.90 17.71
C LEU A 101 -0.81 30.19 16.81
N HIS A 102 -0.58 30.29 15.48
CA HIS A 102 -1.41 29.65 14.47
C HIS A 102 -0.59 28.63 13.67
N ILE A 103 -1.07 27.40 13.62
CA ILE A 103 -0.47 26.29 12.90
C ILE A 103 -1.44 25.80 11.83
N ALA A 104 -1.00 25.73 10.58
CA ALA A 104 -1.82 25.26 9.46
C ALA A 104 -1.27 23.96 8.87
N ALA A 105 -2.16 22.97 8.65
CA ALA A 105 -1.87 21.79 7.87
C ALA A 105 -2.20 22.04 6.38
N VAL A 106 -1.22 21.82 5.50
CA VAL A 106 -1.29 22.08 4.06
C VAL A 106 -1.02 20.80 3.28
N TYR A 107 -2.07 20.17 2.76
CA TYR A 107 -1.96 18.85 2.12
C TYR A 107 -2.95 18.66 0.96
N GLY A 108 -2.64 17.74 0.06
CA GLY A 108 -3.46 17.44 -1.10
C GLY A 108 -4.78 16.72 -0.73
N GLY A 109 -5.82 16.85 -1.58
CA GLY A 109 -7.11 16.18 -1.43
C GLY A 109 -8.11 16.85 -0.49
N ALA A 110 -7.70 17.85 0.30
CA ALA A 110 -8.61 18.76 0.99
C ALA A 110 -8.89 20.00 0.16
N SER A 111 -9.94 20.77 0.54
CA SER A 111 -10.29 22.04 -0.12
C SER A 111 -9.13 23.03 -0.05
N ILE A 112 -8.64 23.43 -1.21
CA ILE A 112 -7.57 24.43 -1.30
C ILE A 112 -8.01 25.80 -0.78
N ASP A 113 -9.28 26.18 -1.00
CA ASP A 113 -9.80 27.48 -0.58
C ASP A 113 -9.83 27.64 0.94
N THR A 114 -10.06 26.54 1.65
CA THR A 114 -10.00 26.53 3.12
C THR A 114 -8.57 26.77 3.60
N GLN A 115 -7.58 26.11 2.97
CA GLN A 115 -6.17 26.29 3.31
C GLN A 115 -5.70 27.71 2.96
N ILE A 116 -6.10 28.25 1.81
CA ILE A 116 -5.82 29.66 1.44
C ILE A 116 -6.40 30.64 2.46
N ARG A 117 -7.63 30.40 2.95
CA ARG A 117 -8.23 31.26 3.99
C ARG A 117 -7.44 31.21 5.27
N GLN A 118 -7.01 30.03 5.73
CA GLN A 118 -6.17 29.89 6.92
C GLN A 118 -4.86 30.68 6.78
N LEU A 119 -4.15 30.51 5.67
CA LEU A 119 -2.89 31.22 5.41
C LEU A 119 -3.05 32.75 5.37
N ARG A 120 -4.20 33.27 4.88
CA ARG A 120 -4.48 34.71 4.84
C ARG A 120 -4.68 35.35 6.23
N HIS A 121 -5.11 34.56 7.21
CA HIS A 121 -5.27 35.08 8.61
C HIS A 121 -3.93 35.26 9.32
N GLY A 122 -2.85 34.74 8.75
CA GLY A 122 -1.53 34.69 9.35
C GLY A 122 -1.29 33.36 10.05
N VAL A 123 -0.21 32.69 9.67
CA VAL A 123 0.18 31.38 10.18
C VAL A 123 1.68 31.37 10.38
N GLN A 124 2.11 31.11 11.61
CA GLN A 124 3.54 31.09 11.94
C GLN A 124 4.20 29.77 11.57
N ILE A 125 3.47 28.66 11.65
CA ILE A 125 3.99 27.33 11.30
C ILE A 125 3.11 26.67 10.26
N ILE A 126 3.70 26.27 9.14
CA ILE A 126 3.05 25.46 8.11
C ILE A 126 3.58 24.03 8.21
N VAL A 127 2.69 23.08 8.45
CA VAL A 127 3.00 21.65 8.29
C VAL A 127 2.45 21.20 6.95
N ALA A 128 3.29 20.64 6.06
CA ALA A 128 2.88 20.45 4.68
C ALA A 128 3.35 19.15 4.04
N THR A 129 2.54 18.65 3.09
CA THR A 129 3.04 17.73 2.07
C THR A 129 3.65 18.52 0.91
N PRO A 130 4.80 18.11 0.34
CA PRO A 130 5.56 18.92 -0.62
C PRO A 130 4.72 19.43 -1.79
N GLY A 131 3.99 18.57 -2.49
CA GLY A 131 3.28 18.96 -3.71
C GLY A 131 2.17 20.02 -3.49
N ARG A 132 1.46 20.01 -2.35
CA ARG A 132 0.46 21.04 -2.04
C ARG A 132 1.09 22.36 -1.63
N LEU A 133 2.21 22.31 -0.93
CA LEU A 133 2.94 23.54 -0.57
C LEU A 133 3.42 24.27 -1.82
N ILE A 134 4.01 23.55 -2.77
CA ILE A 134 4.45 24.11 -4.07
C ILE A 134 3.27 24.72 -4.83
N ASP A 135 2.11 24.04 -4.92
CA ASP A 135 0.93 24.60 -5.58
C ASP A 135 0.50 25.93 -4.94
N LEU A 136 0.58 26.05 -3.61
CA LEU A 136 0.28 27.30 -2.91
C LEU A 136 1.39 28.35 -3.05
N MET A 137 2.66 27.98 -3.16
CA MET A 137 3.78 28.87 -3.47
C MET A 137 3.61 29.47 -4.88
N HIS A 138 3.37 28.64 -5.88
CA HIS A 138 3.14 29.08 -7.27
C HIS A 138 1.93 30.00 -7.40
N ARG A 139 0.90 29.83 -6.58
CA ARG A 139 -0.26 30.72 -6.51
C ARG A 139 0.01 31.99 -5.70
N GLY A 140 1.20 32.16 -5.13
CA GLY A 140 1.55 33.29 -4.26
C GLY A 140 0.71 33.35 -2.97
N LYS A 141 0.22 32.19 -2.47
CA LYS A 141 -0.61 32.10 -1.27
C LYS A 141 0.17 31.61 -0.03
N ALA A 142 1.24 30.85 -0.24
CA ALA A 142 2.22 30.54 0.79
C ALA A 142 3.47 31.39 0.56
N ARG A 143 3.77 32.29 1.51
CA ARG A 143 4.97 33.12 1.50
C ARG A 143 5.98 32.53 2.47
N LEU A 144 7.16 32.22 1.98
CA LEU A 144 8.21 31.56 2.75
C LEU A 144 9.44 32.46 2.99
N ASP A 145 9.36 33.72 2.61
CA ASP A 145 10.45 34.70 2.68
C ASP A 145 10.91 35.05 4.11
N LYS A 146 10.13 34.68 5.11
CA LYS A 146 10.45 34.89 6.54
C LYS A 146 10.68 33.58 7.31
N VAL A 147 10.70 32.45 6.61
CA VAL A 147 10.96 31.16 7.22
C VAL A 147 12.41 31.08 7.69
N ARG A 148 12.58 30.69 8.96
CA ARG A 148 13.88 30.54 9.61
C ARG A 148 14.16 29.10 10.05
N ASN A 149 13.15 28.24 10.06
CA ASN A 149 13.30 26.86 10.44
C ASN A 149 12.57 25.98 9.42
N VAL A 150 13.28 25.01 8.87
CA VAL A 150 12.74 23.98 7.98
C VAL A 150 12.97 22.63 8.60
N VAL A 151 11.90 21.84 8.77
CA VAL A 151 11.97 20.46 9.25
C VAL A 151 11.58 19.53 8.11
N LEU A 152 12.41 18.53 7.86
CA LEU A 152 12.11 17.41 6.97
C LEU A 152 11.88 16.18 7.84
N ASP A 153 10.62 15.79 8.07
CA ASP A 153 10.30 14.58 8.86
C ASP A 153 10.01 13.40 7.94
N GLU A 154 10.47 12.23 8.34
CA GLU A 154 10.53 11.02 7.49
C GLU A 154 11.15 11.33 6.11
N ALA A 155 12.36 11.95 6.12
CA ALA A 155 13.04 12.41 4.90
C ALA A 155 13.32 11.26 3.93
N ASP A 156 13.74 10.09 4.43
CA ASP A 156 13.92 8.87 3.65
C ASP A 156 12.64 8.48 2.90
N GLU A 157 11.49 8.53 3.56
CA GLU A 157 10.20 8.24 2.94
C GLU A 157 9.81 9.26 1.87
N MET A 158 10.06 10.56 2.10
CA MET A 158 9.80 11.57 1.08
C MET A 158 10.63 11.34 -0.18
N LEU A 159 11.89 10.96 -0.02
CA LEU A 159 12.79 10.68 -1.15
C LEU A 159 12.39 9.39 -1.88
N ASN A 160 12.03 8.33 -1.15
CA ASN A 160 11.51 7.08 -1.71
C ASN A 160 10.20 7.28 -2.49
N MET A 161 9.41 8.30 -2.14
CA MET A 161 8.20 8.70 -2.86
C MET A 161 8.48 9.59 -4.08
N GLY A 162 9.74 9.95 -4.34
CA GLY A 162 10.13 10.78 -5.47
C GLY A 162 9.93 12.29 -5.26
N PHE A 163 9.82 12.76 -4.01
CA PHE A 163 9.67 14.19 -3.72
C PHE A 163 10.99 14.97 -3.73
N GLN A 164 12.08 14.40 -4.24
CA GLN A 164 13.40 15.07 -4.27
C GLN A 164 13.33 16.44 -4.96
N GLU A 165 12.76 16.51 -6.16
CA GLU A 165 12.61 17.77 -6.90
C GLU A 165 11.74 18.77 -6.15
N SER A 166 10.65 18.28 -5.54
CA SER A 166 9.75 19.10 -4.75
C SER A 166 10.40 19.70 -3.51
N ILE A 167 11.20 18.89 -2.79
CA ILE A 167 11.98 19.37 -1.63
C ILE A 167 12.98 20.44 -2.07
N THR A 168 13.70 20.19 -3.18
CA THR A 168 14.65 21.14 -3.76
C THR A 168 13.98 22.48 -4.08
N GLU A 169 12.83 22.47 -4.73
CA GLU A 169 12.08 23.67 -5.09
C GLU A 169 11.63 24.46 -3.85
N ILE A 170 11.11 23.77 -2.83
CA ILE A 170 10.72 24.42 -1.58
C ILE A 170 11.92 25.05 -0.88
N LEU A 171 13.04 24.32 -0.76
CA LEU A 171 14.25 24.81 -0.11
C LEU A 171 14.90 25.99 -0.83
N THR A 172 14.75 26.07 -2.14
CA THR A 172 15.20 27.23 -2.94
C THR A 172 14.30 28.45 -2.72
N GLY A 173 13.03 28.25 -2.39
CA GLY A 173 12.07 29.32 -2.08
C GLY A 173 12.14 29.87 -0.64
N VAL A 174 12.99 29.31 0.21
CA VAL A 174 13.20 29.71 1.62
C VAL A 174 14.55 30.43 1.74
N PRO A 175 14.69 31.47 2.62
CA PRO A 175 15.96 32.15 2.85
C PRO A 175 17.13 31.18 3.15
N GLU A 176 18.34 31.55 2.73
CA GLU A 176 19.54 30.76 3.02
C GLU A 176 19.90 30.80 4.51
N ASP A 177 19.68 31.96 5.18
CA ASP A 177 19.86 32.10 6.65
C ASP A 177 18.70 31.41 7.38
N ARG A 178 18.72 30.08 7.39
CA ARG A 178 17.74 29.22 8.07
C ARG A 178 18.42 28.06 8.79
N ASN A 179 17.73 27.44 9.73
CA ASN A 179 18.07 26.12 10.25
C ASN A 179 17.31 25.06 9.46
N THR A 180 18.02 24.02 9.03
CA THR A 180 17.43 22.86 8.35
C THR A 180 17.60 21.63 9.25
N LEU A 181 16.48 21.04 9.65
CA LEU A 181 16.40 19.89 10.55
C LEU A 181 15.91 18.69 9.75
N LEU A 182 16.75 17.66 9.64
CA LEU A 182 16.44 16.44 8.91
C LEU A 182 16.23 15.29 9.88
N PHE A 183 15.01 14.76 9.94
CA PHE A 183 14.64 13.59 10.73
C PHE A 183 14.38 12.42 9.81
N SER A 184 15.03 11.29 10.06
CA SER A 184 14.92 10.09 9.25
C SER A 184 15.07 8.83 10.10
N ALA A 185 14.51 7.71 9.65
CA ALA A 185 14.77 6.41 10.24
C ALA A 185 16.04 5.77 9.68
N THR A 186 16.37 6.10 8.43
CA THR A 186 17.51 5.53 7.70
C THR A 186 18.36 6.62 7.06
N MET A 187 19.65 6.32 6.82
CA MET A 187 20.58 7.19 6.08
C MET A 187 20.86 6.57 4.72
N SER A 188 19.90 6.70 3.79
CA SER A 188 20.11 6.27 2.41
C SER A 188 21.05 7.24 1.66
N HIS A 189 21.56 6.82 0.50
CA HIS A 189 22.40 7.68 -0.36
C HIS A 189 21.66 8.95 -0.82
N GLU A 190 20.34 8.85 -0.99
CA GLU A 190 19.48 9.97 -1.35
C GLU A 190 19.36 10.98 -0.20
N VAL A 191 19.16 10.49 1.04
CA VAL A 191 19.13 11.32 2.26
C VAL A 191 20.47 12.03 2.46
N GLU A 192 21.58 11.31 2.31
CA GLU A 192 22.93 11.87 2.41
C GLU A 192 23.18 12.97 1.36
N ARG A 193 22.67 12.79 0.13
CA ARG A 193 22.80 13.79 -0.94
C ARG A 193 22.01 15.06 -0.60
N VAL A 194 20.78 14.95 -0.10
CA VAL A 194 19.99 16.09 0.36
C VAL A 194 20.68 16.78 1.52
N ALA A 195 21.18 16.03 2.50
CA ALA A 195 21.91 16.57 3.64
C ALA A 195 23.11 17.40 3.17
N LYS A 196 23.98 16.86 2.33
CA LYS A 196 25.16 17.55 1.79
C LYS A 196 24.84 18.77 0.92
N GLY A 197 23.66 18.78 0.28
CA GLY A 197 23.25 19.86 -0.61
C GLY A 197 22.61 21.05 0.09
N TYR A 198 21.96 20.85 1.23
CA TYR A 198 21.10 21.85 1.86
C TYR A 198 21.33 22.09 3.35
N LEU A 199 22.13 21.27 4.02
CA LEU A 199 22.50 21.46 5.42
C LEU A 199 23.91 22.02 5.50
N HIS A 200 24.11 22.96 6.43
CA HIS A 200 25.39 23.62 6.68
C HIS A 200 25.82 23.36 8.12
N ASP A 201 27.07 22.97 8.32
CA ASP A 201 27.67 22.74 9.66
C ASP A 201 26.75 21.95 10.61
N TYR A 202 26.17 20.89 10.08
CA TYR A 202 25.16 20.10 10.79
C TYR A 202 25.77 19.15 11.82
N LYS A 203 25.06 18.92 12.92
CA LYS A 203 25.33 17.85 13.87
C LYS A 203 24.53 16.61 13.48
N GLU A 204 25.19 15.46 13.36
CA GLU A 204 24.52 14.17 13.24
C GLU A 204 24.28 13.60 14.64
N ILE A 205 23.02 13.30 14.96
CA ILE A 205 22.56 12.68 16.20
C ILE A 205 21.97 11.32 15.83
N VAL A 206 22.56 10.25 16.35
CA VAL A 206 22.09 8.87 16.10
C VAL A 206 21.61 8.28 17.40
N VAL A 207 20.31 7.96 17.46
CA VAL A 207 19.71 7.32 18.64
C VAL A 207 19.39 5.87 18.30
N GLY A 208 20.10 4.96 18.95
CA GLY A 208 20.18 3.56 18.59
C GLY A 208 21.32 3.30 17.62
N SER A 209 21.34 2.18 16.93
CA SER A 209 22.30 1.94 15.85
C SER A 209 21.69 2.30 14.48
N ARG A 210 22.56 2.66 13.53
CA ARG A 210 22.12 2.94 12.15
C ARG A 210 21.43 1.70 11.56
N ASN A 211 20.19 1.86 11.07
CA ASN A 211 19.41 0.83 10.39
C ASN A 211 19.04 -0.40 11.25
N GLU A 212 19.21 -0.38 12.55
CA GLU A 212 18.84 -1.50 13.43
C GLU A 212 17.32 -1.66 13.55
N GLY A 213 16.86 -2.90 13.45
CA GLY A 213 15.46 -3.23 13.74
C GLY A 213 15.13 -2.99 15.23
N ALA A 214 13.89 -2.60 15.55
CA ALA A 214 13.48 -2.38 16.93
C ALA A 214 13.72 -3.63 17.79
N GLU A 215 14.39 -3.48 18.92
CA GLU A 215 14.69 -4.61 19.83
C GLU A 215 13.45 -5.33 20.34
N SER A 216 12.34 -4.61 20.44
CA SER A 216 11.05 -5.11 20.92
C SER A 216 10.28 -5.95 19.90
N VAL A 217 10.78 -6.10 18.65
CA VAL A 217 10.08 -6.81 17.57
C VAL A 217 10.69 -8.19 17.34
N ASN A 218 9.87 -9.24 17.42
CA ASN A 218 10.23 -10.58 17.01
C ASN A 218 9.99 -10.76 15.51
N HIS A 219 11.00 -11.20 14.76
CA HIS A 219 10.92 -11.43 13.32
C HIS A 219 10.76 -12.92 13.02
N ILE A 220 9.67 -13.30 12.37
CA ILE A 220 9.34 -14.71 12.06
C ILE A 220 9.03 -14.80 10.56
N TYR A 221 9.56 -15.81 9.88
CA TYR A 221 9.10 -16.11 8.53
C TYR A 221 8.48 -17.51 8.43
N TYR A 222 7.45 -17.64 7.62
CA TYR A 222 6.80 -18.89 7.28
C TYR A 222 6.97 -19.17 5.80
N MET A 223 7.64 -20.26 5.47
CA MET A 223 7.88 -20.64 4.09
C MET A 223 6.79 -21.56 3.57
N VAL A 224 6.05 -21.10 2.56
CA VAL A 224 4.91 -21.81 1.97
C VAL A 224 4.96 -21.77 0.44
N ASN A 225 4.17 -22.62 -0.22
CA ASN A 225 3.98 -22.50 -1.66
C ASN A 225 3.14 -21.23 -1.98
N ALA A 226 3.33 -20.65 -3.17
CA ALA A 226 2.62 -19.44 -3.56
C ALA A 226 1.09 -19.58 -3.53
N ARG A 227 0.56 -20.76 -3.89
CA ARG A 227 -0.87 -21.07 -3.85
C ARG A 227 -1.44 -21.14 -2.43
N ASP A 228 -0.60 -21.45 -1.44
CA ASP A 228 -1.01 -21.71 -0.05
C ASP A 228 -0.85 -20.47 0.84
N LYS A 229 -0.37 -19.32 0.30
CA LYS A 229 -0.13 -18.09 1.06
C LYS A 229 -1.38 -17.58 1.81
N TYR A 230 -2.55 -17.62 1.17
CA TYR A 230 -3.78 -17.18 1.81
C TYR A 230 -4.21 -18.09 2.95
N LEU A 231 -4.09 -19.40 2.76
CA LEU A 231 -4.38 -20.39 3.82
C LEU A 231 -3.41 -20.22 5.00
N ALA A 232 -2.14 -19.93 4.73
CA ALA A 232 -1.17 -19.63 5.76
C ALA A 232 -1.53 -18.37 6.54
N LEU A 233 -1.91 -17.27 5.83
CA LEU A 233 -2.40 -16.05 6.47
C LEU A 233 -3.59 -16.34 7.39
N LYS A 234 -4.58 -17.08 6.90
CA LYS A 234 -5.77 -17.45 7.68
C LYS A 234 -5.42 -18.23 8.94
N ARG A 235 -4.55 -19.26 8.84
CA ARG A 235 -4.08 -20.01 10.00
C ARG A 235 -3.37 -19.14 11.03
N LEU A 236 -2.55 -18.20 10.58
CA LEU A 236 -1.86 -17.28 11.48
C LEU A 236 -2.82 -16.33 12.19
N VAL A 237 -3.80 -15.78 11.46
CA VAL A 237 -4.85 -14.94 12.05
C VAL A 237 -5.66 -15.72 13.08
N ASP A 238 -6.07 -16.94 12.76
CA ASP A 238 -6.82 -17.81 13.67
C ASP A 238 -5.99 -18.24 14.88
N PHE A 239 -4.67 -18.38 14.73
CA PHE A 239 -3.79 -18.74 15.85
C PHE A 239 -3.63 -17.65 16.90
N TYR A 240 -3.87 -16.37 16.54
CA TYR A 240 -3.78 -15.21 17.43
C TYR A 240 -5.16 -14.58 17.69
N PRO A 241 -5.95 -15.07 18.67
CA PRO A 241 -7.34 -14.65 18.88
C PRO A 241 -7.54 -13.14 19.12
N LYS A 242 -6.51 -12.47 19.66
CA LYS A 242 -6.50 -11.02 19.94
C LYS A 242 -5.63 -10.27 18.93
N ILE A 243 -5.54 -10.77 17.70
CA ILE A 243 -4.72 -10.12 16.69
C ILE A 243 -5.27 -8.74 16.36
N TYR A 244 -4.40 -7.74 16.38
CA TYR A 244 -4.63 -6.40 15.87
C TYR A 244 -3.45 -6.10 14.96
N ALA A 245 -3.67 -6.13 13.64
CA ALA A 245 -2.58 -6.25 12.69
C ALA A 245 -2.78 -5.43 11.42
N ILE A 246 -1.64 -5.06 10.82
CA ILE A 246 -1.59 -4.64 9.42
C ILE A 246 -1.00 -5.77 8.58
N VAL A 247 -1.69 -6.12 7.49
CA VAL A 247 -1.23 -7.07 6.47
C VAL A 247 -0.74 -6.27 5.26
N PHE A 248 0.56 -6.29 5.02
CA PHE A 248 1.17 -5.59 3.89
C PHE A 248 1.15 -6.43 2.63
N CYS A 249 0.53 -5.90 1.58
CA CYS A 249 0.52 -6.45 0.23
C CYS A 249 1.32 -5.57 -0.73
N ARG A 250 1.82 -6.16 -1.83
CA ARG A 250 2.69 -5.43 -2.77
C ARG A 250 1.92 -4.54 -3.73
N THR A 251 0.69 -4.91 -4.08
CA THR A 251 -0.12 -4.17 -5.05
C THR A 251 -1.51 -3.86 -4.50
N LYS A 252 -2.11 -2.78 -5.00
CA LYS A 252 -3.48 -2.39 -4.65
C LYS A 252 -4.53 -3.47 -4.97
N VAL A 253 -4.33 -4.20 -6.07
CA VAL A 253 -5.23 -5.30 -6.47
C VAL A 253 -5.14 -6.45 -5.47
N GLU A 254 -3.91 -6.88 -5.12
CA GLU A 254 -3.70 -7.91 -4.11
C GLU A 254 -4.26 -7.50 -2.74
N THR A 255 -4.11 -6.21 -2.36
CA THR A 255 -4.66 -5.65 -1.12
C THR A 255 -6.18 -5.83 -1.07
N GLN A 256 -6.88 -5.43 -2.14
CA GLN A 256 -8.34 -5.57 -2.20
C GLN A 256 -8.76 -7.05 -2.18
N GLU A 257 -8.12 -7.89 -2.99
CA GLU A 257 -8.44 -9.32 -3.06
C GLU A 257 -8.26 -10.04 -1.71
N ILE A 258 -7.21 -9.72 -0.96
CA ILE A 258 -6.95 -10.35 0.35
C ILE A 258 -7.95 -9.84 1.38
N ALA A 259 -8.26 -8.54 1.38
CA ALA A 259 -9.29 -7.99 2.26
C ALA A 259 -10.67 -8.62 1.99
N ASP A 260 -11.07 -8.70 0.72
CA ASP A 260 -12.35 -9.31 0.34
C ASP A 260 -12.45 -10.79 0.75
N LYS A 261 -11.36 -11.55 0.61
CA LYS A 261 -11.29 -12.94 1.06
C LYS A 261 -11.43 -13.05 2.58
N LEU A 262 -10.74 -12.19 3.34
CA LEU A 262 -10.84 -12.17 4.80
C LEU A 262 -12.26 -11.80 5.26
N ILE A 263 -12.87 -10.79 4.65
CA ILE A 263 -14.25 -10.38 4.96
C ILE A 263 -15.22 -11.53 4.65
N LYS A 264 -15.08 -12.19 3.50
CA LYS A 264 -15.90 -13.35 3.12
C LYS A 264 -15.75 -14.51 4.10
N ASP A 265 -14.56 -14.71 4.65
CA ASP A 265 -14.28 -15.74 5.66
C ASP A 265 -14.73 -15.33 7.07
N GLY A 266 -15.29 -14.12 7.24
CA GLY A 266 -15.89 -13.63 8.48
C GLY A 266 -14.95 -12.84 9.40
N TYR A 267 -13.80 -12.41 8.91
CA TYR A 267 -12.88 -11.55 9.68
C TYR A 267 -13.25 -10.07 9.57
N ASN A 268 -13.05 -9.33 10.65
CA ASN A 268 -13.16 -7.87 10.65
C ASN A 268 -11.94 -7.26 9.97
N ALA A 269 -11.95 -7.23 8.64
CA ALA A 269 -10.86 -6.73 7.81
C ALA A 269 -11.33 -5.59 6.91
N GLU A 270 -10.45 -4.65 6.61
CA GLU A 270 -10.67 -3.59 5.61
C GLU A 270 -9.42 -3.39 4.75
N ALA A 271 -9.63 -2.94 3.50
CA ALA A 271 -8.54 -2.61 2.58
C ALA A 271 -8.14 -1.14 2.70
N LEU A 272 -6.83 -0.84 2.55
CA LEU A 272 -6.31 0.51 2.48
C LEU A 272 -5.29 0.63 1.34
N HIS A 273 -5.68 1.30 0.25
CA HIS A 273 -4.83 1.48 -0.94
C HIS A 273 -5.17 2.76 -1.70
N GLY A 274 -4.36 3.09 -2.71
CA GLY A 274 -4.43 4.37 -3.41
C GLY A 274 -5.70 4.63 -4.23
N ASP A 275 -6.50 3.61 -4.54
CA ASP A 275 -7.75 3.79 -5.31
C ASP A 275 -8.93 4.19 -4.42
N LEU A 276 -8.79 4.14 -3.10
CA LEU A 276 -9.81 4.63 -2.18
C LEU A 276 -9.90 6.15 -2.21
N SER A 277 -11.12 6.67 -2.21
CA SER A 277 -11.33 8.11 -1.97
C SER A 277 -10.86 8.51 -0.58
N GLN A 278 -10.58 9.79 -0.38
CA GLN A 278 -10.11 10.26 0.92
C GLN A 278 -11.11 9.99 2.04
N GLN A 279 -12.39 10.20 1.79
CA GLN A 279 -13.43 9.91 2.79
C GLN A 279 -13.45 8.43 3.19
N GLN A 280 -13.27 7.52 2.22
CA GLN A 280 -13.16 6.10 2.51
C GLN A 280 -11.92 5.78 3.35
N ARG A 281 -10.76 6.36 3.01
CA ARG A 281 -9.53 6.19 3.79
C ARG A 281 -9.70 6.67 5.23
N ASP A 282 -10.26 7.87 5.42
CA ASP A 282 -10.48 8.45 6.74
C ASP A 282 -11.43 7.57 7.57
N LEU A 283 -12.51 7.07 6.97
CA LEU A 283 -13.45 6.16 7.63
C LEU A 283 -12.80 4.81 7.99
N THR A 284 -12.05 4.19 7.08
CA THR A 284 -11.30 2.95 7.33
C THR A 284 -10.33 3.14 8.49
N MET A 285 -9.58 4.26 8.49
CA MET A 285 -8.64 4.55 9.56
C MET A 285 -9.32 4.82 10.90
N GLN A 286 -10.46 5.51 10.90
CA GLN A 286 -11.25 5.73 12.10
C GLN A 286 -11.73 4.41 12.71
N LYS A 287 -12.30 3.52 11.90
CA LYS A 287 -12.73 2.18 12.35
C LYS A 287 -11.57 1.35 12.87
N PHE A 288 -10.41 1.42 12.21
CA PHE A 288 -9.22 0.70 12.64
C PHE A 288 -8.72 1.23 13.99
N ARG A 289 -8.55 2.53 14.16
CA ARG A 289 -8.14 3.14 15.45
C ARG A 289 -9.11 2.88 16.60
N SER A 290 -10.40 2.79 16.30
CA SER A 290 -11.43 2.44 17.32
C SER A 290 -11.56 0.94 17.57
N HIS A 291 -10.64 0.11 17.05
CA HIS A 291 -10.65 -1.35 17.16
C HIS A 291 -11.92 -2.05 16.62
N LEU A 292 -12.74 -1.35 15.83
CA LEU A 292 -13.87 -1.96 15.11
C LEU A 292 -13.38 -2.87 13.97
N THR A 293 -12.25 -2.52 13.35
CA THR A 293 -11.54 -3.36 12.39
C THR A 293 -10.31 -3.94 13.06
N GLN A 294 -10.11 -5.26 12.99
CA GLN A 294 -8.97 -5.94 13.59
C GLN A 294 -7.79 -6.09 12.64
N ILE A 295 -8.07 -6.20 11.34
CA ILE A 295 -7.06 -6.47 10.31
C ILE A 295 -7.16 -5.40 9.24
N LEU A 296 -6.12 -4.61 9.10
CA LEU A 296 -5.98 -3.66 8.00
C LEU A 296 -5.10 -4.27 6.91
N VAL A 297 -5.63 -4.47 5.71
CA VAL A 297 -4.83 -4.94 4.57
C VAL A 297 -4.40 -3.72 3.76
N ALA A 298 -3.10 -3.48 3.63
CA ALA A 298 -2.62 -2.22 3.08
C ALA A 298 -1.43 -2.37 2.12
N THR A 299 -1.28 -1.40 1.20
CA THR A 299 -0.02 -1.20 0.47
C THR A 299 0.93 -0.34 1.29
N ASP A 300 2.25 -0.41 1.01
CA ASP A 300 3.26 0.43 1.67
C ASP A 300 2.90 1.91 1.62
N VAL A 301 2.61 2.43 0.44
CA VAL A 301 2.29 3.85 0.23
C VAL A 301 1.07 4.29 1.04
N ALA A 302 0.04 3.44 1.13
CA ALA A 302 -1.18 3.78 1.84
C ALA A 302 -1.02 3.67 3.37
N ALA A 303 -0.13 2.81 3.84
CA ALA A 303 0.14 2.60 5.26
C ALA A 303 1.23 3.54 5.83
N ARG A 304 1.90 4.31 4.99
CA ARG A 304 2.89 5.32 5.42
C ARG A 304 2.22 6.43 6.20
N GLY A 305 2.91 6.92 7.22
CA GLY A 305 2.40 8.00 8.08
C GLY A 305 1.17 7.64 8.92
N LEU A 306 0.79 6.35 8.97
CA LEU A 306 -0.29 5.92 9.85
C LEU A 306 0.20 5.94 11.30
N ASP A 307 -0.39 6.80 12.11
CA ASP A 307 -0.28 6.69 13.56
C ASP A 307 -1.29 5.67 14.05
N VAL A 308 -0.82 4.45 14.17
CA VAL A 308 -1.55 3.37 14.80
C VAL A 308 -0.66 2.77 15.86
N ASN A 309 -1.08 2.93 17.08
CA ASN A 309 -0.41 2.38 18.24
C ASN A 309 -1.01 1.01 18.58
N ASP A 310 -0.25 0.22 19.34
CA ASP A 310 -0.71 -1.06 19.89
C ASP A 310 -0.93 -2.21 18.89
N LEU A 311 -0.36 -2.13 17.68
CA LEU A 311 -0.38 -3.28 16.80
C LEU A 311 0.34 -4.45 17.46
N THR A 312 -0.36 -5.59 17.55
CA THR A 312 0.24 -6.83 18.06
C THR A 312 1.13 -7.49 17.01
N HIS A 313 0.71 -7.37 15.74
CA HIS A 313 1.39 -8.03 14.62
C HIS A 313 1.47 -7.12 13.41
N VAL A 314 2.58 -7.27 12.68
CA VAL A 314 2.74 -6.82 11.31
C VAL A 314 2.91 -8.06 10.45
N ILE A 315 2.09 -8.23 9.42
CA ILE A 315 2.15 -9.38 8.53
C ILE A 315 2.57 -8.94 7.13
N ASN A 316 3.73 -9.39 6.69
CA ASN A 316 4.18 -9.22 5.31
C ASN A 316 3.63 -10.38 4.48
N TYR A 317 2.52 -10.15 3.75
CA TYR A 317 1.98 -11.14 2.80
C TYR A 317 2.93 -11.38 1.62
N GLY A 318 3.82 -10.44 1.37
CA GLY A 318 5.01 -10.55 0.53
C GLY A 318 6.08 -9.60 1.06
N LEU A 319 7.34 -10.05 1.05
CA LEU A 319 8.46 -9.18 1.41
C LEU A 319 8.54 -7.99 0.44
N PRO A 320 8.84 -6.79 0.93
CA PRO A 320 9.09 -5.65 0.08
C PRO A 320 10.31 -5.87 -0.82
N ASP A 321 10.45 -5.07 -1.86
CA ASP A 321 11.61 -5.11 -2.72
C ASP A 321 12.79 -4.38 -2.06
N ASP A 322 12.51 -3.27 -1.36
CA ASP A 322 13.46 -2.47 -0.64
C ASP A 322 13.47 -2.83 0.85
N ILE A 323 14.67 -2.96 1.41
CA ILE A 323 14.86 -3.37 2.81
C ILE A 323 14.35 -2.30 3.78
N GLU A 324 14.53 -1.02 3.46
CA GLU A 324 14.03 0.10 4.25
C GLU A 324 12.52 0.01 4.49
N ASN A 325 11.76 -0.36 3.45
CA ASN A 325 10.31 -0.60 3.59
C ASN A 325 10.00 -1.70 4.62
N TYR A 326 10.85 -2.71 4.76
CA TYR A 326 10.67 -3.73 5.79
C TYR A 326 10.80 -3.15 7.21
N THR A 327 11.80 -2.30 7.43
CA THR A 327 12.01 -1.61 8.72
C THR A 327 10.82 -0.72 9.06
N HIS A 328 10.34 0.07 8.09
CA HIS A 328 9.14 0.91 8.26
C HIS A 328 7.86 0.13 8.53
N ARG A 329 7.68 -1.05 7.90
CA ARG A 329 6.56 -1.95 8.20
C ARG A 329 6.66 -2.53 9.60
N SER A 330 7.80 -3.14 9.94
CA SER A 330 8.01 -3.78 11.24
C SER A 330 7.96 -2.79 12.39
N GLY A 331 8.39 -1.54 12.18
CA GLY A 331 8.27 -0.45 13.14
C GLY A 331 6.84 0.02 13.44
N ARG A 332 5.80 -0.57 12.83
CA ARG A 332 4.39 -0.33 13.21
C ARG A 332 3.96 -1.14 14.42
N THR A 333 4.73 -2.12 14.85
CA THR A 333 4.53 -2.86 16.11
C THR A 333 5.72 -2.69 17.04
N GLY A 334 5.61 -3.13 18.28
CA GLY A 334 6.70 -3.04 19.26
C GLY A 334 6.99 -1.64 19.77
N ARG A 335 6.01 -0.72 19.72
CA ARG A 335 6.16 0.67 20.19
C ARG A 335 5.94 0.81 21.70
N ALA A 336 6.43 1.90 22.27
CA ALA A 336 6.25 2.26 23.68
C ALA A 336 6.66 1.14 24.66
N GLY A 337 7.75 0.41 24.39
CA GLY A 337 8.23 -0.69 25.25
C GLY A 337 7.42 -1.99 25.17
N LYS A 338 6.35 -2.04 24.38
CA LYS A 338 5.57 -3.27 24.16
C LYS A 338 6.29 -4.21 23.20
N LYS A 339 6.11 -5.52 23.38
CA LYS A 339 6.63 -6.52 22.44
C LYS A 339 5.72 -6.63 21.23
N GLY A 340 6.32 -6.66 20.02
CA GLY A 340 5.63 -6.83 18.75
C GLY A 340 6.11 -8.06 17.98
N THR A 341 5.35 -8.47 16.98
CA THR A 341 5.74 -9.58 16.10
C THR A 341 5.59 -9.17 14.64
N SER A 342 6.67 -9.29 13.88
CA SER A 342 6.70 -9.12 12.42
C SER A 342 6.73 -10.48 11.75
N ILE A 343 5.67 -10.85 11.06
CA ILE A 343 5.51 -12.12 10.37
C ILE A 343 5.70 -11.92 8.87
N SER A 344 6.48 -12.79 8.23
CA SER A 344 6.68 -12.77 6.78
C SER A 344 6.24 -14.09 6.15
N ILE A 345 5.24 -14.07 5.27
CA ILE A 345 4.77 -15.23 4.52
C ILE A 345 5.50 -15.25 3.18
N ILE A 346 6.49 -16.13 3.06
CA ILE A 346 7.40 -16.17 1.92
C ILE A 346 7.28 -17.46 1.12
N HIS A 347 7.67 -17.43 -0.14
CA HIS A 347 7.93 -18.64 -0.91
C HIS A 347 9.45 -18.90 -1.03
N SER A 348 9.83 -20.11 -1.43
CA SER A 348 11.24 -20.55 -1.46
C SER A 348 12.19 -19.61 -2.22
N ARG A 349 11.70 -18.90 -3.25
CA ARG A 349 12.49 -17.94 -4.02
C ARG A 349 12.79 -16.64 -3.28
N GLU A 350 12.04 -16.32 -2.23
CA GLU A 350 12.22 -15.09 -1.43
C GLU A 350 13.16 -15.29 -0.24
N LYS A 351 13.64 -16.53 0.00
CA LYS A 351 14.54 -16.83 1.13
C LYS A 351 15.82 -15.99 1.12
N TYR A 352 16.32 -15.62 -0.06
CA TYR A 352 17.51 -14.75 -0.14
C TYR A 352 17.21 -13.32 0.36
N LYS A 353 15.97 -12.82 0.19
CA LYS A 353 15.57 -11.51 0.71
C LYS A 353 15.57 -11.48 2.24
N VAL A 354 15.12 -12.57 2.89
CA VAL A 354 15.18 -12.70 4.35
C VAL A 354 16.61 -12.49 4.83
N ARG A 355 17.59 -13.21 4.24
CA ARG A 355 19.01 -13.08 4.62
C ARG A 355 19.59 -11.67 4.40
N ASN A 356 19.11 -10.97 3.38
CA ASN A 356 19.54 -9.59 3.13
C ASN A 356 18.97 -8.65 4.19
N ILE A 357 17.69 -8.84 4.56
CA ILE A 357 17.03 -8.07 5.62
C ILE A 357 17.72 -8.34 6.96
N GLU A 358 18.00 -9.61 7.32
CA GLU A 358 18.70 -9.99 8.57
C GLU A 358 20.02 -9.22 8.74
N ARG A 359 20.80 -9.13 7.65
CA ARG A 359 22.09 -8.40 7.69
C ARG A 359 21.90 -6.90 7.91
N GLU A 360 20.90 -6.32 7.26
CA GLU A 360 20.67 -4.87 7.30
C GLU A 360 20.11 -4.44 8.66
N ILE A 361 19.12 -5.18 9.19
CA ILE A 361 18.50 -4.84 10.47
C ILE A 361 19.27 -5.41 11.67
N SER A 362 20.35 -6.17 11.44
CA SER A 362 21.15 -6.85 12.47
C SER A 362 20.34 -7.73 13.43
N LYS A 363 19.28 -8.38 12.90
CA LYS A 363 18.37 -9.27 13.66
C LYS A 363 18.11 -10.56 12.88
N ASP A 364 18.11 -11.67 13.59
CA ASP A 364 17.81 -12.97 13.01
C ASP A 364 16.30 -13.20 12.89
N PHE A 365 15.88 -13.85 11.83
CA PHE A 365 14.51 -14.31 11.65
C PHE A 365 14.36 -15.75 12.13
N VAL A 366 13.30 -15.99 12.88
CA VAL A 366 12.92 -17.33 13.30
C VAL A 366 12.23 -18.05 12.13
N ASP A 367 12.70 -19.23 11.75
CA ASP A 367 12.01 -20.11 10.78
C ASP A 367 10.79 -20.76 11.43
N GLY A 368 9.62 -20.14 11.27
CA GLY A 368 8.37 -20.56 11.87
C GLY A 368 7.78 -21.82 11.19
N THR A 369 7.17 -22.67 12.00
CA THR A 369 6.30 -23.74 11.54
C THR A 369 4.86 -23.28 11.66
N LEU A 370 4.05 -23.42 10.59
CA LEU A 370 2.65 -23.03 10.65
C LEU A 370 1.94 -23.86 11.73
N PRO A 371 1.08 -23.21 12.54
CA PRO A 371 0.35 -23.91 13.58
C PRO A 371 -0.56 -24.98 12.98
N SER A 372 -0.63 -26.12 13.67
CA SER A 372 -1.52 -27.20 13.28
C SER A 372 -2.99 -26.82 13.49
N PRO A 373 -3.93 -27.44 12.75
CA PRO A 373 -5.36 -27.29 12.99
C PRO A 373 -5.76 -27.52 14.46
N GLU A 374 -5.16 -28.49 15.11
CA GLU A 374 -5.43 -28.82 16.51
C GLU A 374 -4.99 -27.73 17.48
N GLU A 375 -3.78 -27.19 17.28
CA GLU A 375 -3.26 -26.08 18.09
C GLU A 375 -4.13 -24.81 17.95
N ILE A 376 -4.58 -24.53 16.73
CA ILE A 376 -5.48 -23.38 16.45
C ILE A 376 -6.82 -23.60 17.18
N CYS A 377 -7.44 -24.77 17.00
CA CYS A 377 -8.71 -25.10 17.65
C CYS A 377 -8.60 -25.00 19.17
N LYS A 378 -7.55 -25.59 19.75
CA LYS A 378 -7.30 -25.53 21.19
C LYS A 378 -7.20 -24.09 21.69
N LYS A 379 -6.42 -23.26 21.01
CA LYS A 379 -6.17 -21.86 21.43
C LYS A 379 -7.43 -21.01 21.33
N GLN A 380 -8.21 -21.15 20.25
CA GLN A 380 -9.47 -20.46 20.06
C GLN A 380 -10.55 -20.92 21.04
N LEU A 381 -10.63 -22.22 21.28
CA LEU A 381 -11.58 -22.77 22.23
C LEU A 381 -11.31 -22.25 23.66
N PHE A 382 -10.07 -22.30 24.12
CA PHE A 382 -9.71 -21.77 25.44
C PHE A 382 -10.00 -20.27 25.56
N LYS A 383 -9.73 -19.51 24.49
CA LYS A 383 -10.07 -18.09 24.46
C LYS A 383 -11.58 -17.87 24.58
N THR A 384 -12.38 -18.62 23.83
CA THR A 384 -13.85 -18.52 23.89
C THR A 384 -14.37 -18.85 25.29
N MET A 385 -13.80 -19.88 25.92
CA MET A 385 -14.16 -20.26 27.29
C MET A 385 -13.76 -19.17 28.30
N ASP A 386 -12.57 -18.59 28.15
CA ASP A 386 -12.10 -17.49 29.00
C ASP A 386 -12.98 -16.23 28.85
N ASP A 387 -13.42 -15.94 27.63
CA ASP A 387 -14.34 -14.82 27.37
C ASP A 387 -15.72 -15.07 28.01
N ILE A 388 -16.24 -16.30 27.91
CA ILE A 388 -17.50 -16.67 28.58
C ILE A 388 -17.38 -16.53 30.11
N LEU A 389 -16.25 -16.97 30.69
CA LEU A 389 -16.02 -16.87 32.13
C LEU A 389 -15.88 -15.42 32.63
N LYS A 390 -15.40 -14.52 31.76
CA LYS A 390 -15.22 -13.09 32.07
C LYS A 390 -16.41 -12.22 31.69
N THR A 391 -17.44 -12.80 31.08
CA THR A 391 -18.63 -12.05 30.70
C THR A 391 -19.39 -11.64 31.95
N ASP A 392 -19.55 -10.35 32.16
CA ASP A 392 -20.39 -9.82 33.22
C ASP A 392 -21.86 -10.13 32.91
N VAL A 393 -22.53 -10.76 33.87
CA VAL A 393 -23.95 -11.13 33.73
C VAL A 393 -24.79 -9.97 34.28
N ASN A 394 -25.63 -9.40 33.41
CA ASN A 394 -26.64 -8.45 33.85
C ASN A 394 -27.81 -9.22 34.49
N GLU A 395 -27.73 -9.39 35.81
CA GLU A 395 -28.73 -10.13 36.62
C GLU A 395 -30.16 -9.60 36.42
N ASP A 396 -30.34 -8.28 36.36
CA ASP A 396 -31.66 -7.67 36.21
C ASP A 396 -32.35 -8.03 34.88
N GLN A 397 -31.55 -8.19 33.82
CA GLN A 397 -32.07 -8.55 32.49
C GLN A 397 -32.35 -10.05 32.35
N ILE A 398 -31.58 -10.89 33.00
CA ILE A 398 -31.62 -12.34 32.84
C ILE A 398 -32.50 -13.03 33.90
N ALA A 399 -32.57 -12.50 35.13
CA ALA A 399 -33.32 -13.08 36.22
C ALA A 399 -34.79 -13.47 35.87
N PRO A 400 -35.55 -12.64 35.11
CA PRO A 400 -36.93 -13.01 34.74
C PRO A 400 -37.06 -14.33 33.96
N TYR A 401 -36.03 -14.69 33.18
CA TYR A 401 -36.02 -15.86 32.31
C TYR A 401 -35.35 -17.07 32.95
N MET A 402 -34.57 -16.87 34.00
CA MET A 402 -33.73 -17.94 34.60
C MET A 402 -34.57 -19.08 35.15
N LYS A 403 -35.77 -18.83 35.67
CA LYS A 403 -36.64 -19.87 36.17
C LYS A 403 -37.02 -20.88 35.09
N ASP A 404 -37.40 -20.40 33.92
CA ASP A 404 -37.81 -21.27 32.81
C ASP A 404 -36.58 -21.93 32.13
N ILE A 405 -35.46 -21.23 32.07
CA ILE A 405 -34.19 -21.78 31.59
C ILE A 405 -33.72 -22.90 32.51
N ASN A 406 -33.68 -22.67 33.81
CA ASN A 406 -33.25 -23.71 34.78
C ASN A 406 -34.14 -24.96 34.70
N ARG A 407 -35.45 -24.78 34.52
CA ARG A 407 -36.39 -25.93 34.34
C ARG A 407 -36.06 -26.76 33.10
N GLN A 408 -35.61 -26.14 32.01
CA GLN A 408 -35.21 -26.85 30.80
C GLN A 408 -33.90 -27.64 30.97
N PHE A 409 -33.02 -27.19 31.85
CA PHE A 409 -31.71 -27.80 32.11
C PHE A 409 -31.69 -28.66 33.39
N GLU A 410 -32.80 -28.78 34.15
CA GLU A 410 -32.88 -29.43 35.47
C GLU A 410 -32.35 -30.86 35.48
N TYR A 411 -32.60 -31.63 34.40
CA TYR A 411 -32.19 -33.02 34.27
C TYR A 411 -30.97 -33.23 33.37
N ILE A 412 -30.24 -32.15 33.04
CA ILE A 412 -29.09 -32.22 32.14
C ILE A 412 -27.81 -31.98 32.95
N ASP A 413 -26.89 -32.95 32.89
CA ASP A 413 -25.60 -32.79 33.56
C ASP A 413 -24.82 -31.58 33.05
N LYS A 414 -24.14 -30.91 33.99
CA LYS A 414 -23.29 -29.74 33.72
C LYS A 414 -22.32 -29.99 32.54
N GLU A 415 -21.73 -31.16 32.46
CA GLU A 415 -20.80 -31.53 31.39
C GLU A 415 -21.49 -31.56 30.02
N VAL A 416 -22.74 -32.04 29.95
CA VAL A 416 -23.51 -32.05 28.71
C VAL A 416 -23.90 -30.65 28.30
N VAL A 417 -24.26 -29.77 29.25
CA VAL A 417 -24.53 -28.36 28.97
C VAL A 417 -23.27 -27.67 28.37
N ILE A 418 -22.12 -27.88 28.98
CA ILE A 418 -20.84 -27.35 28.49
C ILE A 418 -20.56 -27.84 27.05
N LYS A 419 -20.72 -29.15 26.81
CA LYS A 419 -20.52 -29.74 25.46
C LYS A 419 -21.47 -29.11 24.42
N LYS A 420 -22.72 -28.88 24.80
CA LYS A 420 -23.72 -28.22 23.92
C LYS A 420 -23.35 -26.77 23.64
N ILE A 421 -22.91 -26.00 24.65
CA ILE A 421 -22.44 -24.62 24.50
C ILE A 421 -21.23 -24.58 23.56
N VAL A 422 -20.22 -25.43 23.79
CA VAL A 422 -19.05 -25.53 22.91
C VAL A 422 -19.47 -25.87 21.47
N SER A 423 -20.35 -26.86 21.30
CA SER A 423 -20.81 -27.22 19.94
C SER A 423 -21.60 -26.12 19.26
N ALA A 424 -22.42 -25.39 20.00
CA ALA A 424 -23.23 -24.31 19.45
C ALA A 424 -22.38 -23.07 19.07
N THR A 425 -21.38 -22.74 19.90
CA THR A 425 -20.53 -21.56 19.71
C THR A 425 -19.35 -21.81 18.78
N PHE A 426 -18.79 -23.01 18.82
CA PHE A 426 -17.51 -23.34 18.19
C PHE A 426 -17.58 -24.45 17.12
N GLY A 427 -18.74 -25.09 16.96
CA GLY A 427 -18.90 -26.26 16.06
C GLY A 427 -18.50 -25.97 14.61
N ARG A 428 -18.91 -24.83 14.05
CA ARG A 428 -18.52 -24.42 12.67
C ARG A 428 -17.02 -24.27 12.48
N PHE A 429 -16.32 -23.77 13.50
CA PHE A 429 -14.87 -23.58 13.46
C PHE A 429 -14.15 -24.94 13.52
N LEU A 430 -14.62 -25.86 14.38
CA LEU A 430 -14.10 -27.23 14.44
C LEU A 430 -14.32 -27.98 13.13
N ASP A 431 -15.50 -27.88 12.52
CA ASP A 431 -15.81 -28.51 11.23
C ASP A 431 -14.92 -28.01 10.10
N TYR A 432 -14.64 -26.70 10.09
CA TYR A 432 -13.73 -26.12 9.11
C TYR A 432 -12.32 -26.70 9.24
N TYR A 433 -11.77 -26.76 10.46
CA TYR A 433 -10.41 -27.24 10.69
C TYR A 433 -10.26 -28.74 10.61
N LYS A 434 -11.32 -29.52 10.87
CA LYS A 434 -11.34 -30.97 10.69
C LYS A 434 -11.05 -31.40 9.24
N ASN A 435 -11.51 -30.57 8.29
CA ASN A 435 -11.34 -30.81 6.86
C ASN A 435 -10.27 -29.89 6.24
N ALA A 436 -9.48 -29.18 7.05
CA ALA A 436 -8.49 -28.25 6.55
C ALA A 436 -7.33 -28.96 5.85
N GLN A 437 -6.96 -28.48 4.68
CA GLN A 437 -5.81 -29.00 3.92
C GLN A 437 -4.51 -28.82 4.71
N GLU A 438 -3.67 -29.84 4.72
CA GLU A 438 -2.31 -29.70 5.25
C GLU A 438 -1.49 -28.76 4.34
N ILE A 439 -0.77 -27.82 4.96
CA ILE A 439 0.15 -26.93 4.28
C ILE A 439 1.56 -27.46 4.50
N GLU A 440 2.08 -28.16 3.50
CA GLU A 440 3.42 -28.69 3.56
C GLU A 440 4.48 -27.59 3.38
N LYS A 441 5.54 -27.68 4.18
CA LYS A 441 6.73 -26.85 3.98
C LYS A 441 7.37 -27.23 2.65
N PRO A 442 7.69 -26.28 1.72
CA PRO A 442 8.31 -26.60 0.44
C PRO A 442 9.60 -27.37 0.66
N SER A 443 9.67 -28.61 0.19
CA SER A 443 10.89 -29.41 0.26
C SER A 443 11.91 -28.88 -0.77
N SER A 444 13.21 -29.05 -0.48
CA SER A 444 14.28 -28.69 -1.42
C SER A 444 14.21 -29.48 -2.75
N ARG A 445 13.47 -30.59 -2.77
CA ARG A 445 13.18 -31.38 -3.98
C ARG A 445 12.06 -30.75 -4.83
N SER A 446 11.02 -30.19 -4.20
CA SER A 446 9.93 -29.51 -4.92
C SER A 446 10.40 -28.27 -5.67
N THR A 447 11.49 -27.63 -5.21
CA THR A 447 12.11 -26.51 -5.92
C THR A 447 12.67 -26.92 -7.29
N ARG A 448 12.99 -28.21 -7.48
CA ARG A 448 13.39 -28.74 -8.81
C ARG A 448 12.20 -29.13 -9.68
N GLU A 449 11.08 -29.55 -9.09
CA GLU A 449 9.84 -29.88 -9.81
C GLU A 449 9.02 -28.63 -10.12
N ASP A 450 8.87 -27.71 -9.15
CA ASP A 450 8.29 -26.37 -9.41
C ASP A 450 9.15 -25.55 -10.38
N SER A 451 10.48 -25.68 -10.35
CA SER A 451 11.35 -25.08 -11.35
C SER A 451 11.24 -25.78 -12.72
N ARG A 452 10.77 -27.02 -12.79
CA ARG A 452 10.41 -27.70 -14.04
C ARG A 452 8.99 -27.32 -14.50
N GLY A 453 8.02 -27.18 -13.57
CA GLY A 453 6.66 -26.69 -13.86
C GLY A 453 6.62 -25.20 -14.17
N ALA A 454 7.29 -24.37 -13.38
CA ALA A 454 7.36 -22.91 -13.58
C ALA A 454 8.40 -22.48 -14.63
N ARG A 455 9.35 -23.34 -15.02
CA ARG A 455 10.14 -23.16 -16.24
C ARG A 455 9.28 -23.30 -17.51
N GLY A 456 8.03 -23.75 -17.39
CA GLY A 456 7.05 -23.80 -18.47
C GLY A 456 6.40 -22.46 -18.81
N GLU A 457 6.35 -21.46 -17.90
CA GLU A 457 5.62 -20.22 -18.14
C GLU A 457 6.45 -18.92 -18.12
N GLY A 458 7.73 -18.94 -17.79
CA GLY A 458 8.51 -17.71 -17.57
C GLY A 458 9.91 -17.62 -18.15
N ARG A 459 10.35 -18.53 -19.06
CA ARG A 459 11.59 -18.32 -19.83
C ARG A 459 11.26 -18.30 -21.30
N GLY A 460 11.18 -17.11 -21.82
CA GLY A 460 11.23 -16.85 -23.23
C GLY A 460 12.43 -17.55 -23.86
N SER A 461 12.14 -18.23 -24.95
CA SER A 461 13.01 -18.46 -26.08
C SER A 461 14.34 -19.20 -25.82
N ARG A 462 14.24 -20.51 -25.64
CA ARG A 462 15.17 -21.42 -26.32
C ARG A 462 14.38 -22.66 -26.77
N SER A 463 14.07 -22.71 -28.04
CA SER A 463 13.64 -23.84 -28.88
C SER A 463 12.96 -25.02 -28.16
N ARG A 464 11.66 -24.89 -27.87
CA ARG A 464 10.75 -26.02 -27.95
C ARG A 464 10.31 -26.10 -29.42
N GLY A 465 10.47 -27.26 -30.01
CA GLY A 465 9.87 -27.55 -31.28
C GLY A 465 8.37 -27.24 -31.30
N PRO A 466 7.77 -27.04 -32.43
CA PRO A 466 6.40 -26.59 -32.56
C PRO A 466 5.47 -27.51 -31.77
N ARG A 467 4.66 -26.91 -30.89
CA ARG A 467 3.57 -27.60 -30.17
C ARG A 467 2.64 -28.16 -31.26
N LYS A 468 2.30 -29.43 -31.22
CA LYS A 468 1.34 -30.01 -32.17
C LYS A 468 -0.02 -29.38 -31.96
N ALA A 469 -0.73 -29.07 -33.05
CA ALA A 469 -2.09 -28.58 -33.02
C ALA A 469 -3.04 -29.58 -32.34
N GLU A 470 -4.15 -29.09 -31.78
CA GLU A 470 -5.22 -29.95 -31.30
C GLU A 470 -5.80 -30.80 -32.43
N SER A 471 -6.31 -31.99 -32.14
CA SER A 471 -6.92 -32.89 -33.13
C SER A 471 -8.05 -32.18 -33.88
N GLY A 472 -7.93 -32.10 -35.22
CA GLY A 472 -8.87 -31.38 -36.09
C GLY A 472 -8.53 -29.91 -36.36
N TYR A 473 -7.41 -29.41 -35.80
CA TYR A 473 -6.91 -28.05 -36.03
C TYR A 473 -5.52 -28.07 -36.66
N LYS A 474 -5.27 -27.11 -37.54
CA LYS A 474 -3.96 -26.86 -38.15
C LYS A 474 -3.36 -25.56 -37.60
N ARG A 475 -2.05 -25.58 -37.32
CA ARG A 475 -1.33 -24.45 -36.72
C ARG A 475 -0.65 -23.63 -37.80
N LEU A 476 -1.00 -22.34 -37.89
CA LEU A 476 -0.45 -21.40 -38.84
C LEU A 476 0.49 -20.41 -38.13
N PHE A 477 1.61 -20.11 -38.77
CA PHE A 477 2.58 -19.11 -38.38
C PHE A 477 2.22 -17.74 -38.98
N ILE A 478 2.32 -16.68 -38.21
CA ILE A 478 2.16 -15.29 -38.64
C ILE A 478 3.36 -14.47 -38.13
N ASN A 479 3.98 -13.67 -39.00
CA ASN A 479 5.14 -12.83 -38.72
C ASN A 479 4.82 -11.53 -37.97
N LEU A 480 3.68 -11.45 -37.26
CA LEU A 480 3.27 -10.37 -36.40
C LEU A 480 3.23 -10.85 -34.95
N GLY A 481 3.61 -9.97 -34.02
CA GLY A 481 3.62 -10.29 -32.59
C GLY A 481 3.22 -9.12 -31.72
N LYS A 482 3.44 -9.25 -30.41
CA LYS A 482 3.12 -8.20 -29.42
C LYS A 482 3.80 -6.86 -29.72
N ALA A 483 4.99 -6.89 -30.30
CA ALA A 483 5.73 -5.69 -30.70
C ALA A 483 5.05 -4.88 -31.82
N ASP A 484 4.22 -5.54 -32.62
CA ASP A 484 3.44 -4.92 -33.71
C ASP A 484 2.05 -4.45 -33.20
N GLY A 485 1.79 -4.58 -31.88
CA GLY A 485 0.48 -4.33 -31.30
C GLY A 485 -0.56 -5.38 -31.70
N PHE A 486 -0.12 -6.63 -31.99
CA PHE A 486 -0.96 -7.72 -32.44
C PHE A 486 -1.37 -8.57 -31.24
N TYR A 487 -2.55 -8.28 -30.65
CA TYR A 487 -3.13 -8.95 -29.48
C TYR A 487 -4.29 -9.87 -29.88
N PRO A 488 -4.79 -10.77 -29.02
CA PRO A 488 -5.79 -11.77 -29.39
C PRO A 488 -7.05 -11.19 -30.05
N GLY A 489 -7.56 -10.07 -29.57
CA GLY A 489 -8.72 -9.38 -30.17
C GLY A 489 -8.44 -8.88 -31.58
N GLU A 490 -7.24 -8.36 -31.82
CA GLU A 490 -6.79 -7.85 -33.12
C GLU A 490 -6.47 -9.00 -34.10
N VAL A 491 -5.96 -10.13 -33.58
CA VAL A 491 -5.80 -11.36 -34.39
C VAL A 491 -7.15 -11.80 -34.96
N MET A 492 -8.18 -11.86 -34.10
CA MET A 492 -9.53 -12.25 -34.51
C MET A 492 -10.12 -11.28 -35.52
N GLN A 493 -9.97 -9.97 -35.31
CA GLN A 493 -10.44 -8.95 -36.24
C GLN A 493 -9.70 -9.04 -37.60
N PHE A 494 -8.39 -9.21 -37.55
CA PHE A 494 -7.56 -9.30 -38.75
C PHE A 494 -7.89 -10.54 -39.57
N VAL A 495 -8.04 -11.70 -38.93
CA VAL A 495 -8.44 -12.95 -39.61
C VAL A 495 -9.83 -12.78 -40.24
N ASN A 496 -10.82 -12.34 -39.48
CA ASN A 496 -12.20 -12.17 -39.96
C ASN A 496 -12.32 -11.15 -41.12
N LYS A 497 -11.51 -10.07 -41.06
CA LYS A 497 -11.48 -9.06 -42.13
C LYS A 497 -10.94 -9.58 -43.44
N ASN A 498 -9.88 -10.39 -43.41
CA ASN A 498 -9.21 -10.86 -44.64
C ASN A 498 -9.83 -12.13 -45.20
N VAL A 499 -10.49 -12.95 -44.38
CA VAL A 499 -11.15 -14.20 -44.82
C VAL A 499 -12.60 -13.97 -45.28
N HIS A 500 -13.12 -12.72 -45.21
CA HIS A 500 -14.50 -12.35 -45.54
C HIS A 500 -15.56 -13.17 -44.80
N GLY A 501 -15.50 -13.18 -43.47
CA GLY A 501 -16.50 -13.86 -42.62
C GLY A 501 -15.99 -14.20 -41.23
N LYS A 502 -16.88 -14.74 -40.40
CA LYS A 502 -16.48 -15.24 -39.06
C LYS A 502 -15.73 -16.57 -39.24
N GLN A 503 -14.42 -16.54 -38.97
CA GLN A 503 -13.58 -17.72 -38.97
C GLN A 503 -13.42 -18.24 -37.52
N ALA A 504 -13.58 -19.55 -37.34
CA ALA A 504 -13.23 -20.19 -36.09
C ALA A 504 -11.70 -20.20 -35.92
N VAL A 505 -11.22 -19.63 -34.81
CA VAL A 505 -9.80 -19.64 -34.42
C VAL A 505 -9.72 -20.29 -33.05
N GLY A 506 -8.93 -21.34 -32.94
CA GLY A 506 -8.66 -22.04 -31.70
C GLY A 506 -7.62 -21.32 -30.84
N HIS A 507 -6.57 -22.03 -30.43
CA HIS A 507 -5.53 -21.46 -29.58
C HIS A 507 -4.68 -20.42 -30.32
N ILE A 508 -4.36 -19.29 -29.63
CA ILE A 508 -3.52 -18.21 -30.16
C ILE A 508 -2.29 -18.05 -29.28
N ASP A 509 -1.10 -18.37 -29.83
CA ASP A 509 0.19 -18.15 -29.17
C ASP A 509 0.84 -16.87 -29.67
N LEU A 510 1.01 -15.87 -28.80
CA LEU A 510 1.60 -14.58 -29.13
C LEU A 510 3.01 -14.44 -28.57
N LEU A 511 3.99 -14.37 -29.44
CA LEU A 511 5.38 -14.06 -29.11
C LEU A 511 5.69 -12.58 -29.39
N ALA A 512 6.90 -12.14 -29.06
CA ALA A 512 7.27 -10.74 -29.22
C ALA A 512 7.18 -10.23 -30.68
N LYS A 513 7.62 -11.02 -31.66
CA LYS A 513 7.70 -10.62 -33.07
C LYS A 513 6.93 -11.54 -34.03
N GLN A 514 6.26 -12.55 -33.51
CA GLN A 514 5.53 -13.54 -34.30
C GLN A 514 4.39 -14.14 -33.50
N SER A 515 3.42 -14.75 -34.17
CA SER A 515 2.31 -15.44 -33.53
C SER A 515 1.98 -16.74 -34.25
N TYR A 516 1.31 -17.63 -33.54
CA TYR A 516 0.76 -18.86 -34.08
C TYR A 516 -0.73 -18.90 -33.75
N ILE A 517 -1.53 -19.28 -34.73
CA ILE A 517 -2.97 -19.45 -34.58
C ILE A 517 -3.36 -20.87 -34.99
N GLU A 518 -4.32 -21.45 -34.31
CA GLU A 518 -4.92 -22.72 -34.65
C GLU A 518 -6.24 -22.47 -35.35
N VAL A 519 -6.41 -23.02 -36.56
CA VAL A 519 -7.65 -22.94 -37.35
C VAL A 519 -8.10 -24.35 -37.72
N PRO A 520 -9.41 -24.59 -37.91
CA PRO A 520 -9.89 -25.89 -38.37
C PRO A 520 -9.15 -26.33 -39.64
N GLU A 521 -8.78 -27.59 -39.69
CA GLU A 521 -7.96 -28.14 -40.80
C GLU A 521 -8.59 -27.92 -42.18
N GLN A 522 -9.93 -27.94 -42.24
CA GLN A 522 -10.72 -27.68 -43.46
C GLN A 522 -10.55 -26.24 -43.97
N ASP A 523 -10.33 -25.28 -43.08
CA ASP A 523 -10.24 -23.84 -43.39
C ASP A 523 -8.79 -23.35 -43.47
N ALA A 524 -7.83 -24.16 -43.07
CA ALA A 524 -6.43 -23.75 -42.89
C ALA A 524 -5.80 -23.20 -44.17
N GLN A 525 -6.06 -23.83 -45.30
CA GLN A 525 -5.52 -23.43 -46.59
C GLN A 525 -6.13 -22.10 -47.07
N LYS A 526 -7.42 -21.91 -46.88
CA LYS A 526 -8.14 -20.67 -47.20
C LYS A 526 -7.65 -19.50 -46.34
N VAL A 527 -7.50 -19.73 -45.04
CA VAL A 527 -7.01 -18.71 -44.08
C VAL A 527 -5.56 -18.34 -44.43
N MET A 528 -4.70 -19.30 -44.67
CA MET A 528 -3.31 -19.07 -45.03
C MET A 528 -3.18 -18.22 -46.29
N GLN A 529 -3.91 -18.56 -47.38
CA GLN A 529 -3.90 -17.79 -48.62
C GLN A 529 -4.45 -16.37 -48.48
N SER A 530 -5.44 -16.18 -47.61
CA SER A 530 -6.07 -14.87 -47.37
C SER A 530 -5.22 -13.97 -46.50
N LEU A 531 -4.39 -14.52 -45.59
CA LEU A 531 -3.54 -13.76 -44.70
C LEU A 531 -2.14 -13.51 -45.27
N ASP A 532 -1.63 -14.40 -46.13
CA ASP A 532 -0.31 -14.22 -46.75
C ASP A 532 -0.33 -13.06 -47.74
N GLY A 533 0.59 -12.11 -47.59
CA GLY A 533 0.64 -10.87 -48.37
C GLY A 533 -0.29 -9.76 -47.90
N ALA A 534 -1.22 -10.01 -46.96
CA ALA A 534 -2.07 -8.98 -46.38
C ALA A 534 -1.23 -7.92 -45.61
N THR A 535 -1.81 -6.74 -45.38
CA THR A 535 -1.09 -5.66 -44.69
C THR A 535 -1.73 -5.35 -43.36
N TYR A 536 -0.93 -5.35 -42.29
CA TYR A 536 -1.35 -4.94 -40.94
C TYR A 536 -0.50 -3.74 -40.50
N LYS A 537 -1.14 -2.59 -40.26
CA LYS A 537 -0.47 -1.34 -39.86
C LYS A 537 0.78 -1.01 -40.71
N GLY A 538 0.70 -1.19 -42.03
CA GLY A 538 1.79 -0.90 -42.95
C GLY A 538 2.84 -2.02 -43.12
N ARG A 539 2.76 -3.12 -42.37
CA ARG A 539 3.67 -4.25 -42.45
C ARG A 539 3.03 -5.41 -43.24
N LYS A 540 3.76 -5.96 -44.22
CA LYS A 540 3.32 -7.15 -44.96
C LYS A 540 3.34 -8.37 -44.04
N VAL A 541 2.24 -9.10 -44.07
CA VAL A 541 2.04 -10.33 -43.31
C VAL A 541 2.53 -11.51 -44.13
N ARG A 542 3.21 -12.45 -43.46
CA ARG A 542 3.53 -13.77 -43.97
C ARG A 542 2.82 -14.80 -43.12
N CYS A 543 2.05 -15.65 -43.73
CA CYS A 543 1.32 -16.72 -43.10
C CYS A 543 1.69 -18.05 -43.72
N ASN A 544 2.29 -18.96 -42.95
CA ASN A 544 2.75 -20.26 -43.42
C ASN A 544 2.28 -21.35 -42.47
N ASP A 545 2.31 -22.60 -42.94
CA ASP A 545 2.13 -23.76 -42.07
C ASP A 545 3.27 -23.85 -41.06
N ALA A 546 2.94 -23.99 -39.78
CA ALA A 546 3.93 -24.05 -38.70
C ALA A 546 4.73 -25.38 -38.71
N GLU A 547 4.21 -26.44 -39.31
CA GLU A 547 4.85 -27.75 -39.38
C GLU A 547 5.80 -27.88 -40.62
N GLU A 548 5.55 -27.18 -41.71
CA GLU A 548 6.40 -27.21 -42.91
C GLU A 548 7.61 -26.26 -42.86
N GLY A 549 7.65 -25.31 -41.92
CA GLY A 549 8.71 -24.30 -41.78
C GLY A 549 10.02 -24.75 -41.12
N GLY A 550 10.18 -26.03 -40.81
CA GLY A 550 11.31 -26.57 -40.02
C GLY A 550 12.61 -26.89 -40.81
N HIS A 551 12.68 -26.73 -42.13
CA HIS A 551 13.87 -27.04 -42.92
C HIS A 551 14.27 -25.89 -43.87
N GLY A 552 14.73 -24.79 -43.32
CA GLY A 552 15.46 -23.75 -44.05
C GLY A 552 16.96 -24.05 -44.04
N ARG A 553 17.48 -24.55 -45.13
CA ARG A 553 18.90 -24.81 -45.37
C ARG A 553 19.76 -23.59 -45.08
N SER A 554 20.69 -23.73 -44.14
CA SER A 554 21.88 -22.90 -43.98
C SER A 554 22.86 -23.27 -45.08
N SER A 555 23.02 -22.44 -46.08
CA SER A 555 24.13 -22.54 -47.04
C SER A 555 25.39 -21.94 -46.37
N ASN A 556 26.28 -22.85 -46.01
CA ASN A 556 27.67 -22.57 -45.64
C ASN A 556 28.45 -22.12 -46.89
N GLY A 557 28.91 -20.87 -46.92
CA GLY A 557 29.93 -20.40 -47.82
C GLY A 557 31.18 -20.07 -47.00
N ARG A 558 32.13 -21.01 -46.96
CA ARG A 558 33.51 -20.75 -46.54
C ARG A 558 34.20 -19.90 -47.60
N SER A 559 34.85 -18.83 -47.19
CA SER A 559 36.11 -18.40 -47.77
C SER A 559 37.01 -17.78 -46.72
N SER A 560 38.21 -18.31 -46.74
CA SER A 560 39.38 -18.01 -45.92
C SER A 560 40.00 -16.68 -46.31
N GLY A 561 40.69 -16.09 -45.36
CA GLY A 561 41.91 -15.38 -45.65
C GLY A 561 42.02 -13.93 -45.18
N GLY A 562 42.96 -13.67 -44.34
CA GLY A 562 43.75 -12.45 -44.46
C GLY A 562 43.81 -11.55 -43.26
N ASN A 563 44.90 -11.69 -42.54
CA ASN A 563 45.58 -10.76 -41.63
C ASN A 563 45.60 -9.31 -42.13
N GLY A 564 45.52 -8.35 -41.17
CA GLY A 564 45.98 -6.98 -41.42
C GLY A 564 45.76 -6.05 -40.23
N ARG A 565 46.84 -5.81 -39.49
CA ARG A 565 47.02 -4.77 -38.48
C ARG A 565 47.01 -3.37 -39.12
N SER A 566 46.53 -2.39 -38.40
CA SER A 566 47.16 -1.10 -37.97
C SER A 566 46.11 -0.02 -37.89
N ALA A 567 45.96 0.61 -36.74
CA ALA A 567 46.60 1.83 -36.29
C ALA A 567 46.11 3.13 -36.98
N GLY A 568 45.52 4.01 -36.22
CA GLY A 568 45.83 5.44 -36.27
C GLY A 568 44.79 6.37 -36.83
N GLY A 569 44.44 7.40 -36.03
CA GLY A 569 44.31 8.75 -36.57
C GLY A 569 42.93 9.40 -36.41
N ARG A 570 42.76 10.14 -35.38
CA ARG A 570 42.61 11.61 -35.18
C ARG A 570 41.93 12.44 -36.32
N GLY A 571 41.04 13.31 -35.85
CA GLY A 571 40.69 14.60 -36.45
C GLY A 571 39.31 14.60 -37.04
N GLY A 572 38.40 15.52 -36.85
CA GLY A 572 38.47 16.85 -36.31
C GLY A 572 37.40 17.68 -37.02
N TYR A 573 36.73 18.53 -36.28
CA TYR A 573 36.10 19.82 -36.68
C TYR A 573 35.07 19.95 -37.78
N GLY A 574 34.01 20.68 -37.43
CA GLY A 574 33.40 21.71 -38.26
C GLY A 574 31.89 21.53 -38.43
N SER A 575 31.09 22.26 -37.80
CA SER A 575 30.65 23.65 -37.75
C SER A 575 29.41 23.92 -38.61
N ARG A 576 28.44 24.53 -37.93
CA ARG A 576 27.51 25.59 -38.41
C ARG A 576 26.45 25.27 -39.48
N GLY A 577 25.24 25.68 -39.15
CA GLY A 577 24.19 26.04 -40.10
C GLY A 577 22.89 26.40 -39.42
N GLU A 578 22.77 27.68 -39.14
CA GLU A 578 21.58 28.43 -38.74
C GLU A 578 20.46 28.34 -39.79
N GLY A 579 19.23 28.52 -39.36
CA GLY A 579 18.24 29.04 -40.29
C GLY A 579 16.78 28.80 -39.92
N ARG A 580 16.21 29.79 -39.20
CA ARG A 580 14.93 30.50 -39.41
C ARG A 580 13.61 29.73 -39.44
N GLN A 581 12.82 30.01 -38.42
CA GLN A 581 11.54 30.74 -38.40
C GLN A 581 10.66 30.64 -39.65
N GLU A 582 9.43 30.15 -39.45
CA GLU A 582 8.25 30.99 -39.75
C GLU A 582 6.96 30.36 -39.17
N SER A 583 6.26 31.23 -38.51
CA SER A 583 4.91 31.16 -37.99
C SER A 583 3.85 30.96 -39.09
N ARG A 584 2.75 30.32 -38.78
CA ARG A 584 1.41 30.78 -39.19
C ARG A 584 0.29 30.10 -38.39
N GLU A 585 -0.49 30.97 -37.81
CA GLU A 585 -1.84 30.78 -37.26
C GLU A 585 -2.82 30.20 -38.28
N ARG A 586 -3.81 29.45 -37.80
CA ARG A 586 -5.24 29.73 -37.92
C ARG A 586 -6.16 28.56 -37.56
N LYS A 587 -7.06 28.89 -36.60
CA LYS A 587 -8.53 28.62 -36.58
C LYS A 587 -8.97 27.19 -36.97
N GLY A 588 -9.63 26.41 -36.12
CA GLY A 588 -10.89 26.69 -35.48
C GLY A 588 -11.85 25.55 -35.72
N ARG A 589 -12.67 25.21 -34.73
CA ARG A 589 -13.93 24.48 -34.81
C ARG A 589 -13.92 22.95 -34.91
N GLY A 590 -14.59 22.32 -33.93
CA GLY A 590 -15.25 21.07 -34.11
C GLY A 590 -15.42 20.24 -32.83
N ARG A 591 -16.30 20.66 -31.94
CA ARG A 591 -16.96 19.76 -30.98
C ARG A 591 -17.55 18.55 -31.74
N ARG A 592 -17.22 17.34 -31.36
CA ARG A 592 -18.13 16.19 -31.53
C ARG A 592 -18.17 15.41 -30.22
N GLN A 593 -19.35 15.44 -29.63
CA GLN A 593 -19.89 14.52 -28.66
C GLN A 593 -19.83 13.09 -29.22
N TYR A 594 -19.50 12.14 -28.38
CA TYR A 594 -19.98 10.79 -28.50
C TYR A 594 -20.71 10.44 -27.21
N ASP A 595 -22.04 10.57 -27.31
CA ASP A 595 -22.98 9.78 -26.53
C ASP A 595 -23.01 8.37 -27.14
N GLU A 596 -23.04 7.34 -26.29
CA GLU A 596 -23.98 6.23 -26.41
C GLU A 596 -23.77 5.27 -25.25
N ASN A 597 -24.75 5.31 -24.36
CA ASN A 597 -24.94 4.35 -23.27
C ASN A 597 -26.16 3.51 -23.62
N PRO A 598 -26.09 2.16 -23.73
CA PRO A 598 -27.20 1.33 -24.20
C PRO A 598 -28.07 0.74 -23.08
N PHE A 599 -28.30 1.42 -21.97
CA PHE A 599 -29.38 1.06 -21.06
C PHE A 599 -30.18 2.29 -20.71
N GLY A 600 -31.33 2.41 -21.39
CA GLY A 600 -32.30 3.47 -21.19
C GLY A 600 -32.98 3.43 -19.83
N GLY A 601 -33.10 4.61 -19.26
CA GLY A 601 -33.83 4.89 -18.01
C GLY A 601 -33.51 6.32 -17.58
N GLN A 602 -34.14 7.31 -18.23
CA GLN A 602 -33.99 8.70 -17.86
C GLN A 602 -34.73 8.97 -16.54
N HIS A 603 -34.02 9.37 -15.51
CA HIS A 603 -34.47 10.40 -14.56
C HIS A 603 -33.26 11.24 -14.13
N LYS A 604 -33.21 12.47 -14.67
CA LYS A 604 -32.33 13.52 -14.17
C LYS A 604 -32.90 14.04 -12.87
N PHE A 605 -32.30 13.68 -11.73
CA PHE A 605 -32.57 14.33 -10.45
C PHE A 605 -32.06 15.78 -10.52
N LYS A 606 -32.93 16.74 -10.29
CA LYS A 606 -32.59 18.14 -10.06
C LYS A 606 -32.11 18.31 -8.61
N LYS A 607 -31.23 19.28 -8.40
CA LYS A 607 -30.51 19.53 -7.13
C LYS A 607 -31.42 19.78 -5.89
N ASP A 608 -32.74 19.90 -6.07
CA ASP A 608 -33.73 20.18 -5.02
C ASP A 608 -34.67 19.01 -4.71
N ASP A 609 -34.59 17.89 -5.44
CA ASP A 609 -35.50 16.74 -5.27
C ASP A 609 -35.33 16.03 -3.91
N TRP A 610 -34.14 16.16 -3.27
CA TRP A 610 -33.94 15.62 -1.93
C TRP A 610 -34.72 16.34 -0.82
N LYS A 611 -35.08 17.65 -1.03
CA LYS A 611 -35.91 18.42 -0.09
C LYS A 611 -37.38 18.01 -0.14
N GLU A 612 -37.85 17.51 -1.26
CA GLU A 612 -39.19 16.95 -1.37
C GLU A 612 -39.28 15.52 -0.82
N LEU A 613 -38.22 14.72 -0.97
CA LEU A 613 -38.15 13.39 -0.35
C LEU A 613 -38.15 13.46 1.18
N MET A 614 -37.56 14.49 1.77
CA MET A 614 -37.56 14.70 3.23
C MET A 614 -38.90 15.24 3.76
N LYS A 615 -39.79 15.73 2.90
CA LYS A 615 -41.15 16.21 3.26
C LYS A 615 -42.23 15.17 3.07
N SER A 616 -41.94 14.02 2.46
CA SER A 616 -42.90 12.91 2.36
C SER A 616 -43.01 12.20 3.70
N SER A 617 -44.24 12.11 4.20
CA SER A 617 -44.63 11.51 5.48
C SER A 617 -43.97 10.15 5.73
N PRO A 618 -43.59 9.83 6.99
CA PRO A 618 -42.97 8.55 7.40
C PRO A 618 -43.74 7.28 7.01
N ALA A 619 -45.02 7.42 6.64
CA ALA A 619 -45.88 6.30 6.24
C ALA A 619 -45.52 5.63 4.89
N LYS A 620 -44.74 6.28 4.01
CA LYS A 620 -44.31 5.70 2.71
C LYS A 620 -42.97 4.96 2.76
N LEU A 621 -42.20 5.07 3.82
CA LEU A 621 -40.92 4.34 4.02
C LEU A 621 -41.07 3.04 4.83
N LYS A 622 -42.27 2.69 5.26
CA LYS A 622 -42.57 1.45 6.02
C LYS A 622 -42.64 0.17 5.18
N GLY A 623 -42.37 0.22 3.88
CA GLY A 623 -42.43 -0.95 3.00
C GLY A 623 -41.27 -1.94 3.11
N ASP A 624 -40.06 -1.48 3.52
CA ASP A 624 -38.83 -2.26 3.47
C ASP A 624 -38.16 -2.52 4.85
N GLU A 625 -38.68 -1.95 5.92
CA GLU A 625 -38.19 -2.33 7.25
C GLU A 625 -38.90 -3.59 7.75
N PRO A 626 -38.14 -4.58 8.30
CA PRO A 626 -38.73 -5.78 8.87
C PRO A 626 -39.58 -5.39 10.10
N ASP A 627 -40.89 -5.59 10.00
CA ASP A 627 -41.82 -5.42 11.10
C ASP A 627 -41.59 -6.49 12.17
N PHE A 628 -41.04 -6.08 13.31
CA PHE A 628 -40.76 -6.91 14.48
C PHE A 628 -41.93 -7.00 15.48
N SER A 629 -43.13 -6.46 15.15
CA SER A 629 -44.31 -6.64 15.98
C SER A 629 -44.80 -8.10 15.97
N GLU A 630 -45.57 -8.48 17.00
CA GLU A 630 -46.17 -9.83 17.04
C GLU A 630 -47.01 -10.16 15.82
N GLU A 631 -47.68 -9.17 15.23
CA GLU A 631 -48.45 -9.31 13.98
C GLU A 631 -47.54 -9.51 12.75
N GLY A 632 -46.41 -8.85 12.69
CA GLY A 632 -45.38 -9.03 11.66
C GLY A 632 -44.76 -10.43 11.69
N TRP A 633 -44.56 -10.99 12.87
CA TRP A 633 -44.11 -12.37 13.07
C TRP A 633 -45.16 -13.41 12.68
N ALA A 634 -46.45 -13.16 12.95
CA ALA A 634 -47.57 -14.05 12.57
C ALA A 634 -47.72 -14.17 11.05
N ARG A 635 -47.42 -13.11 10.28
CA ARG A 635 -47.49 -13.13 8.81
C ARG A 635 -46.31 -13.88 8.15
N ARG A 636 -45.23 -14.11 8.85
CA ARG A 636 -44.03 -14.81 8.35
C ARG A 636 -44.02 -16.32 8.60
N ARG A 637 -45.01 -16.86 9.28
CA ARG A 637 -45.14 -18.31 9.44
C ARG A 637 -45.60 -18.93 8.12
N PRO A 638 -44.87 -19.95 7.58
CA PRO A 638 -45.38 -20.66 6.40
C PRO A 638 -46.70 -21.31 6.75
N LYS A 639 -47.71 -21.07 5.92
CA LYS A 639 -48.97 -21.80 6.00
C LYS A 639 -48.64 -23.29 5.82
N LYS A 640 -49.08 -24.12 6.79
CA LYS A 640 -49.03 -25.56 6.70
C LYS A 640 -49.89 -26.08 5.57
#